data_09c16920b2fa4032f27d3ed92fdb0f72
#
_entry.id   09c16920b2fa4032f27d3ed92fdb0f72
#
_cell.length_a   1.000
_cell.length_b   1.000
_cell.length_c   1.000
_cell.angle_alpha   90.00
_cell.angle_beta   90.00
_cell.angle_gamma   90.00
#
_symmetry.space_group_name_H-M   'P 1'
#
loop_
_entity.id
_entity.type
_entity.pdbx_description
1 polymer ?
#
loop_
_entity_poly.entity_id
_entity_poly.type
_entity_poly.pdbx_seq_one_letter_code
_entity_poly.pdbx_strand_id
1 'polypeptide(L)'
;MPVSELRLIKRCAEFLPRSQIKNIPPYRRGIYALLHYRQKLDAFDVVYIGIAAGTKTASIRGRLRIHERRKGDLWTHFSIYEVWDNIREEEIRELEGIFRHIYRLDTRANRLNKQKAFKKLKKIQDNNLENWKT
;
A
#
# COMPACT_ATOMS: atom_id res chain seq x y z
N MET A 1 -8.25 10.79 16.13
CA MET A 1 -7.39 10.03 15.22
C MET A 1 -6.05 9.76 15.90
N PRO A 2 -5.59 8.52 15.96
CA PRO A 2 -4.29 8.26 16.58
C PRO A 2 -3.18 8.97 15.80
N VAL A 3 -2.27 9.58 16.54
CA VAL A 3 -1.10 10.20 15.93
C VAL A 3 -0.09 9.10 15.59
N SER A 4 0.37 9.08 14.34
CA SER A 4 1.37 8.12 13.91
C SER A 4 2.71 8.40 14.59
N GLU A 5 3.32 7.36 15.16
CA GLU A 5 4.69 7.42 15.66
C GLU A 5 5.71 7.34 14.51
N LEU A 6 5.26 6.93 13.32
CA LEU A 6 6.10 6.82 12.15
C LEU A 6 6.20 8.18 11.46
N ARG A 7 7.41 8.56 11.06
CA ARG A 7 7.63 9.86 10.41
C ARG A 7 7.18 9.89 8.96
N LEU A 8 7.20 8.74 8.29
CA LEU A 8 6.94 8.66 6.85
C LEU A 8 5.49 8.30 6.55
N ILE A 9 4.93 7.35 7.29
CA ILE A 9 3.61 6.80 6.99
C ILE A 9 2.56 7.43 7.91
N LYS A 10 1.58 8.08 7.28
CA LYS A 10 0.46 8.68 7.99
C LYS A 10 -0.55 7.63 8.42
N ARG A 11 -0.94 6.77 7.50
CA ARG A 11 -1.87 5.66 7.74
C ARG A 11 -1.77 4.65 6.61
N CYS A 12 -2.29 3.46 6.86
CA CYS A 12 -2.31 2.42 5.84
C CYS A 12 -3.62 1.63 5.89
N ALA A 13 -3.93 1.00 4.77
CA ALA A 13 -4.99 0.02 4.66
C ALA A 13 -4.42 -1.17 3.90
N GLU A 14 -4.63 -2.37 4.41
CA GLU A 14 -3.97 -3.56 3.88
C GLU A 14 -4.96 -4.63 3.47
N PHE A 15 -4.62 -5.36 2.42
CA PHE A 15 -5.36 -6.53 1.94
C PHE A 15 -6.81 -6.23 1.59
N LEU A 16 -7.05 -5.07 0.97
CA LEU A 16 -8.39 -4.69 0.53
C LEU A 16 -8.70 -5.28 -0.85
N PRO A 17 -9.94 -5.73 -1.09
CA PRO A 17 -10.32 -6.19 -2.42
C PRO A 17 -10.37 -5.04 -3.43
N ARG A 18 -10.15 -5.35 -4.70
CA ARG A 18 -10.14 -4.35 -5.77
C ARG A 18 -11.40 -3.46 -5.81
N SER A 19 -12.52 -4.00 -5.40
CA SER A 19 -13.78 -3.24 -5.37
C SER A 19 -13.71 -2.00 -4.47
N GLN A 20 -12.74 -1.93 -3.55
CA GLN A 20 -12.57 -0.79 -2.65
C GLN A 20 -11.82 0.38 -3.27
N ILE A 21 -11.29 0.25 -4.48
CA ILE A 21 -10.55 1.36 -5.14
C ILE A 21 -11.42 2.61 -5.21
N LYS A 22 -12.69 2.47 -5.52
CA LYS A 22 -13.63 3.59 -5.63
C LYS A 22 -13.76 4.41 -4.34
N ASN A 23 -13.42 3.83 -3.21
CA ASN A 23 -13.53 4.48 -1.91
C ASN A 23 -12.25 5.20 -1.49
N ILE A 24 -11.17 5.08 -2.24
CA ILE A 24 -9.93 5.80 -1.96
C ILE A 24 -10.11 7.26 -2.32
N PRO A 25 -9.83 8.20 -1.40
CA PRO A 25 -9.91 9.63 -1.74
C PRO A 25 -8.92 10.01 -2.84
N PRO A 26 -9.23 11.00 -3.68
CA PRO A 26 -8.32 11.45 -4.73
C PRO A 26 -7.09 12.16 -4.15
N TYR A 27 -6.05 12.28 -4.96
CA TYR A 27 -4.84 13.06 -4.68
C TYR A 27 -4.02 12.57 -3.47
N ARG A 28 -4.23 11.35 -3.02
CA ARG A 28 -3.41 10.78 -1.94
C ARG A 28 -2.07 10.31 -2.49
N ARG A 29 -1.03 10.50 -1.69
CA ARG A 29 0.35 10.17 -2.04
C ARG A 29 0.83 9.02 -1.17
N GLY A 30 1.67 8.18 -1.73
CA GLY A 30 2.29 7.14 -0.93
C GLY A 30 2.75 5.95 -1.74
N ILE A 31 2.77 4.82 -1.08
CA ILE A 31 3.19 3.54 -1.65
C ILE A 31 1.96 2.65 -1.74
N TYR A 32 1.90 1.84 -2.77
CA TYR A 32 0.86 0.84 -2.91
C TYR A 32 1.47 -0.50 -3.32
N ALA A 33 0.78 -1.57 -2.95
CA ALA A 33 1.15 -2.92 -3.34
C ALA A 33 -0.03 -3.59 -4.01
N LEU A 34 0.22 -4.26 -5.14
CA LEU A 34 -0.76 -5.11 -5.80
C LEU A 34 -0.53 -6.53 -5.32
N LEU A 35 -1.60 -7.18 -4.91
CA LEU A 35 -1.54 -8.50 -4.28
C LEU A 35 -2.43 -9.47 -5.02
N HIS A 36 -2.00 -10.73 -5.09
CA HIS A 36 -2.81 -11.81 -5.59
C HIS A 36 -3.14 -12.78 -4.46
N TYR A 37 -4.43 -12.94 -4.18
CA TYR A 37 -4.87 -13.86 -3.13
C TYR A 37 -4.81 -15.30 -3.61
N ARG A 38 -4.11 -16.14 -2.86
CA ARG A 38 -4.08 -17.58 -3.09
C ARG A 38 -5.03 -18.28 -2.13
N GLN A 39 -6.17 -18.67 -2.64
CA GLN A 39 -7.23 -19.27 -1.84
C GLN A 39 -6.78 -20.55 -1.12
N LYS A 40 -6.01 -21.41 -1.79
CA LYS A 40 -5.56 -22.67 -1.22
C LYS A 40 -4.62 -22.50 -0.02
N LEU A 41 -3.84 -21.44 0.00
CA LEU A 41 -2.85 -21.17 1.05
C LEU A 41 -3.34 -20.13 2.05
N ASP A 42 -4.47 -19.49 1.79
CA ASP A 42 -4.96 -18.34 2.53
C ASP A 42 -3.84 -17.30 2.74
N ALA A 43 -3.18 -16.96 1.64
CA ALA A 43 -2.03 -16.08 1.64
C ALA A 43 -2.04 -15.17 0.41
N PHE A 44 -1.28 -14.10 0.46
CA PHE A 44 -1.16 -13.13 -0.63
C PHE A 44 0.24 -13.15 -1.22
N ASP A 45 0.33 -13.15 -2.55
CA ASP A 45 1.58 -12.88 -3.25
C ASP A 45 1.65 -11.39 -3.56
N VAL A 46 2.83 -10.81 -3.40
CA VAL A 46 3.07 -9.44 -3.84
C VAL A 46 3.39 -9.46 -5.33
N VAL A 47 2.51 -8.87 -6.12
CA VAL A 47 2.66 -8.82 -7.58
C VAL A 47 3.47 -7.61 -8.00
N TYR A 48 3.26 -6.48 -7.34
CA TYR A 48 3.90 -5.22 -7.72
C TYR A 48 3.88 -4.25 -6.55
N ILE A 49 4.91 -3.43 -6.45
CA ILE A 49 4.98 -2.32 -5.50
C ILE A 49 5.29 -1.06 -6.30
N GLY A 50 4.52 -0.02 -6.06
CA GLY A 50 4.68 1.24 -6.77
C GLY A 50 4.49 2.44 -5.88
N ILE A 51 4.75 3.61 -6.44
CA ILE A 51 4.55 4.89 -5.76
C ILE A 51 3.49 5.73 -6.44
N ALA A 52 2.90 6.61 -5.66
CA ALA A 52 1.97 7.62 -6.14
C ALA A 52 2.42 8.97 -5.61
N ALA A 53 2.73 9.89 -6.53
CA ALA A 53 3.24 11.22 -6.19
C ALA A 53 2.15 12.22 -5.79
N GLY A 54 0.87 11.86 -5.96
CA GLY A 54 -0.24 12.68 -5.51
C GLY A 54 -0.84 13.62 -6.55
N THR A 55 -0.37 13.57 -7.79
CA THR A 55 -1.02 14.32 -8.89
C THR A 55 -2.32 13.62 -9.30
N LYS A 56 -3.13 14.27 -10.13
CA LYS A 56 -4.44 13.76 -10.53
C LYS A 56 -4.40 12.32 -11.05
N THR A 57 -3.45 12.02 -11.93
CA THR A 57 -3.30 10.66 -12.51
C THR A 57 -2.29 9.80 -11.75
N ALA A 58 -1.41 10.43 -10.98
CA ALA A 58 -0.37 9.75 -10.22
C ALA A 58 -0.70 9.67 -8.72
N SER A 59 -1.97 9.79 -8.36
CA SER A 59 -2.44 9.52 -7.00
C SER A 59 -2.54 8.02 -6.77
N ILE A 60 -2.67 7.60 -5.51
CA ILE A 60 -2.87 6.17 -5.18
C ILE A 60 -4.06 5.61 -5.96
N ARG A 61 -5.21 6.27 -5.89
CA ARG A 61 -6.40 5.82 -6.62
C ARG A 61 -6.17 5.77 -8.12
N GLY A 62 -5.55 6.81 -8.68
CA GLY A 62 -5.27 6.88 -10.11
C GLY A 62 -4.36 5.77 -10.60
N ARG A 63 -3.31 5.47 -9.85
CA ARG A 63 -2.37 4.40 -10.20
C ARG A 63 -3.05 3.03 -10.13
N LEU A 64 -3.84 2.78 -9.10
CA LEU A 64 -4.56 1.51 -8.99
C LEU A 64 -5.56 1.33 -10.13
N ARG A 65 -6.25 2.39 -10.56
CA ARG A 65 -7.16 2.35 -11.71
C ARG A 65 -6.43 1.98 -13.00
N ILE A 66 -5.23 2.52 -13.20
CA ILE A 66 -4.41 2.20 -14.37
C ILE A 66 -4.03 0.73 -14.35
N HIS A 67 -3.58 0.21 -13.22
CA HIS A 67 -3.21 -1.20 -13.08
C HIS A 67 -4.42 -2.12 -13.25
N GLU A 68 -5.58 -1.72 -12.79
CA GLU A 68 -6.81 -2.48 -12.98
C GLU A 68 -7.15 -2.65 -14.45
N ARG A 69 -7.00 -1.59 -15.24
CA ARG A 69 -7.27 -1.63 -16.69
C ARG A 69 -6.23 -2.43 -17.46
N ARG A 70 -4.95 -2.30 -17.08
CA ARG A 70 -3.85 -2.91 -17.83
C ARG A 70 -3.53 -4.33 -17.44
N LYS A 71 -3.62 -4.65 -16.14
CA LYS A 71 -3.17 -5.92 -15.59
C LYS A 71 -4.13 -6.48 -14.54
N GLY A 72 -5.42 -6.22 -14.69
CA GLY A 72 -6.42 -6.61 -13.71
C GLY A 72 -6.51 -8.10 -13.44
N ASP A 73 -6.07 -8.94 -14.38
CA ASP A 73 -6.10 -10.40 -14.22
C ASP A 73 -4.99 -10.92 -13.30
N LEU A 74 -3.96 -10.11 -13.04
CA LEU A 74 -2.79 -10.52 -12.27
C LEU A 74 -2.91 -10.29 -10.78
N TRP A 75 -3.86 -9.47 -10.34
CA TRP A 75 -3.98 -9.12 -8.93
C TRP A 75 -5.44 -9.02 -8.50
N THR A 76 -5.70 -9.29 -7.23
CA THR A 76 -7.05 -9.36 -6.67
C THR A 76 -7.27 -8.38 -5.53
N HIS A 77 -6.21 -8.01 -4.82
CA HIS A 77 -6.25 -7.17 -3.65
C HIS A 77 -5.14 -6.13 -3.70
N PHE A 78 -5.23 -5.14 -2.84
CA PHE A 78 -4.19 -4.12 -2.74
C PHE A 78 -3.99 -3.69 -1.28
N SER A 79 -2.81 -3.14 -1.03
CA SER A 79 -2.52 -2.42 0.21
C SER A 79 -2.02 -1.03 -0.14
N ILE A 80 -2.35 -0.06 0.68
CA ILE A 80 -1.94 1.32 0.46
C ILE A 80 -1.35 1.91 1.74
N TYR A 81 -0.34 2.75 1.56
CA TYR A 81 0.40 3.39 2.64
C TYR A 81 0.53 4.87 2.33
N GLU A 82 -0.33 5.67 2.95
CA GLU A 82 -0.33 7.12 2.73
C GLU A 82 0.81 7.77 3.50
N VAL A 83 1.58 8.62 2.82
CA VAL A 83 2.66 9.37 3.47
C VAL A 83 2.17 10.75 3.90
N TRP A 84 2.87 11.34 4.86
CA TRP A 84 2.60 12.71 5.29
C TRP A 84 2.94 13.71 4.17
N ASP A 85 2.30 14.85 4.18
CA ASP A 85 2.44 15.86 3.12
C ASP A 85 3.86 16.43 3.03
N ASN A 86 4.62 16.40 4.11
CA ASN A 86 6.00 16.89 4.13
C ASN A 86 7.02 15.91 3.57
N ILE A 87 6.60 14.69 3.21
CA ILE A 87 7.49 13.69 2.64
C ILE A 87 7.70 14.00 1.15
N ARG A 88 8.97 14.07 0.74
CA ARG A 88 9.32 14.39 -0.64
C ARG A 88 9.24 13.14 -1.52
N GLU A 89 9.07 13.37 -2.82
CA GLU A 89 9.00 12.28 -3.78
C GLU A 89 10.24 11.37 -3.74
N GLU A 90 11.43 11.96 -3.58
CA GLU A 90 12.67 11.19 -3.50
C GLU A 90 12.67 10.22 -2.31
N GLU A 91 12.11 10.64 -1.18
CA GLU A 91 12.00 9.78 -0.01
C GLU A 91 11.01 8.65 -0.24
N ILE A 92 9.91 8.90 -0.93
CA ILE A 92 8.94 7.86 -1.31
C ILE A 92 9.61 6.84 -2.24
N ARG A 93 10.38 7.32 -3.23
CA ARG A 93 11.10 6.44 -4.16
C ARG A 93 12.14 5.58 -3.46
N GLU A 94 12.80 6.12 -2.47
CA GLU A 94 13.77 5.37 -1.69
C GLU A 94 13.09 4.23 -0.92
N LEU A 95 11.96 4.52 -0.29
CA LEU A 95 11.15 3.49 0.39
C LEU A 95 10.65 2.43 -0.58
N GLU A 96 10.18 2.82 -1.75
CA GLU A 96 9.75 1.88 -2.79
C GLU A 96 10.89 0.95 -3.17
N GLY A 97 12.09 1.50 -3.37
CA GLY A 97 13.26 0.72 -3.71
C GLY A 97 13.59 -0.33 -2.66
N ILE A 98 13.50 0.05 -1.39
CA ILE A 98 13.73 -0.87 -0.27
C ILE A 98 12.67 -1.97 -0.25
N PHE A 99 11.39 -1.62 -0.37
CA PHE A 99 10.31 -2.60 -0.36
C PHE A 99 10.42 -3.59 -1.53
N ARG A 100 10.72 -3.09 -2.73
CA ARG A 100 10.94 -3.96 -3.89
C ARG A 100 12.09 -4.92 -3.67
N HIS A 101 13.16 -4.44 -3.09
CA HIS A 101 14.33 -5.26 -2.82
C HIS A 101 14.00 -6.40 -1.84
N ILE A 102 13.34 -6.07 -0.73
CA ILE A 102 12.98 -7.05 0.29
C ILE A 102 12.04 -8.12 -0.26
N TYR A 103 10.97 -7.72 -0.92
CA TYR A 103 9.98 -8.66 -1.45
C TYR A 103 10.51 -9.51 -2.59
N ARG A 104 11.49 -8.98 -3.31
CA ARG A 104 12.12 -9.71 -4.41
C ARG A 104 13.06 -10.82 -3.93
N LEU A 105 13.74 -10.60 -2.80
CA LEU A 105 14.79 -11.51 -2.36
C LEU A 105 14.30 -12.68 -1.54
N ASP A 106 13.33 -12.51 -0.62
CA ASP A 106 12.90 -13.62 0.22
C ASP A 106 11.56 -13.42 0.90
N THR A 107 10.54 -14.13 0.41
CA THR A 107 9.22 -14.14 1.03
C THR A 107 9.21 -14.85 2.38
N ARG A 108 10.18 -15.75 2.66
CA ARG A 108 10.27 -16.45 3.94
C ARG A 108 10.80 -15.56 5.05
N ALA A 109 11.79 -14.73 4.76
CA ALA A 109 12.32 -13.77 5.71
C ALA A 109 11.22 -12.82 6.18
N ASN A 110 10.35 -12.42 5.28
CA ASN A 110 9.22 -11.55 5.60
C ASN A 110 8.22 -12.23 6.53
N ARG A 111 8.04 -13.55 6.47
CA ARG A 111 7.18 -14.27 7.40
C ARG A 111 7.72 -14.23 8.83
N LEU A 112 9.02 -14.39 9.00
CA LEU A 112 9.64 -14.41 10.32
C LEU A 112 9.66 -13.03 10.97
N ASN A 113 9.81 -11.99 10.16
CA ASN A 113 9.84 -10.62 10.65
C ASN A 113 8.46 -10.00 10.86
N LYS A 114 7.43 -10.67 10.42
CA LYS A 114 6.06 -10.19 10.34
C LYS A 114 5.50 -9.68 11.68
N GLN A 115 5.83 -10.33 12.78
CA GLN A 115 5.21 -10.01 14.06
C GLN A 115 5.76 -8.73 14.70
N LYS A 116 7.05 -8.43 14.56
CA LYS A 116 7.66 -7.25 15.20
C LYS A 116 7.36 -5.95 14.46
N ALA A 117 7.32 -5.99 13.14
CA ALA A 117 6.96 -4.82 12.33
C ALA A 117 5.47 -4.47 12.40
N PHE A 118 4.62 -5.46 12.64
CA PHE A 118 3.16 -5.33 12.60
C PHE A 118 2.57 -4.44 13.70
N LYS A 119 3.18 -4.36 14.87
CA LYS A 119 2.61 -3.59 15.98
C LYS A 119 2.52 -2.09 15.68
N LYS A 120 3.55 -1.54 15.04
CA LYS A 120 3.55 -0.11 14.66
C LYS A 120 2.58 0.19 13.53
N LEU A 121 2.49 -0.71 12.55
CA LEU A 121 1.57 -0.54 11.43
C LEU A 121 0.11 -0.68 11.89
N LYS A 122 -0.19 -1.57 12.82
CA LYS A 122 -1.55 -1.71 13.36
C LYS A 122 -2.09 -0.42 13.96
N LYS A 123 -1.24 0.37 14.58
CA LYS A 123 -1.65 1.65 15.19
C LYS A 123 -2.11 2.68 14.15
N ILE A 124 -1.60 2.60 12.94
CA ILE A 124 -1.94 3.52 11.85
C ILE A 124 -2.81 2.87 10.79
N GLN A 125 -3.15 1.59 10.97
CA GLN A 125 -3.97 0.86 10.02
C GLN A 125 -5.43 1.28 10.14
N ASP A 126 -6.01 1.66 9.02
CA ASP A 126 -7.42 1.99 8.92
C ASP A 126 -7.93 1.48 7.58
N ASN A 127 -8.53 0.31 7.60
CA ASN A 127 -9.06 -0.33 6.40
C ASN A 127 -10.43 0.20 6.00
N ASN A 128 -11.04 1.04 6.83
CA ASN A 128 -12.29 1.72 6.47
C ASN A 128 -11.96 3.01 5.72
N LEU A 129 -11.99 2.94 4.39
CA LEU A 129 -11.60 4.06 3.53
C LEU A 129 -12.52 5.29 3.66
N GLU A 130 -13.70 5.13 4.23
CA GLU A 130 -14.55 6.29 4.55
C GLU A 130 -13.84 7.25 5.51
N ASN A 131 -13.06 6.73 6.44
CA ASN A 131 -12.30 7.56 7.37
C ASN A 131 -11.16 8.34 6.70
N TRP A 132 -10.76 7.94 5.50
CA TRP A 132 -9.68 8.60 4.76
C TRP A 132 -10.13 9.90 4.09
N LYS A 133 -11.42 10.12 4.01
CA LYS A 133 -12.00 11.32 3.38
C LYS A 133 -11.83 12.60 4.21
N THR A 134 -11.44 12.47 5.45
CA THR A 134 -11.22 13.60 6.35
C THR A 134 -9.75 13.93 6.53
#